data_0e5cf07981498cd5d4be838fe8a9a101
#
_entry.id   0e5cf07981498cd5d4be838fe8a9a101
#
_cell.length_a   1.000
_cell.length_b   1.000
_cell.length_c   1.000
_cell.angle_alpha   90.00
_cell.angle_beta   90.00
_cell.angle_gamma   90.00
#
_symmetry.space_group_name_H-M   'P 1'
#
loop_
_entity.id
_entity.type
_entity.pdbx_description
1 polymer ?
#
loop_
_entity_poly.entity_id
_entity_poly.type
_entity_poly.pdbx_seq_one_letter_code
_entity_poly.pdbx_strand_id
1 'polypeptide(L)'
;GITDDANITGLIALSAAFKKGWKWRDDLIRYLNKNLETLLNAIKNYKNASPLVPQATYLLWVSIKNPKHKNLQSHFEKYGVGINDGIEFGKKNNIRINFATNHQNIKKASKRIEEALINL
;
A
#
# COMPACT_ATOMS: atom_id res chain seq x y z
N GLY A 1 -3.23 -37.54 -13.34
CA GLY A 1 -3.48 -36.12 -13.23
C GLY A 1 -3.58 -35.74 -11.77
N ILE A 2 -2.79 -34.78 -11.33
CA ILE A 2 -2.96 -34.19 -10.00
C ILE A 2 -4.16 -33.25 -10.15
N THR A 3 -5.31 -33.64 -9.61
CA THR A 3 -6.44 -32.72 -9.44
C THR A 3 -6.14 -31.92 -8.19
N ASP A 4 -5.97 -30.61 -8.32
CA ASP A 4 -5.91 -29.68 -7.18
C ASP A 4 -7.28 -29.59 -6.54
N ASP A 5 -7.67 -30.62 -5.77
CA ASP A 5 -8.92 -30.63 -5.05
C ASP A 5 -8.79 -29.71 -3.83
N ALA A 6 -9.67 -28.72 -3.78
CA ALA A 6 -9.75 -27.83 -2.62
C ALA A 6 -10.11 -28.64 -1.37
N ASN A 7 -9.34 -28.47 -0.28
CA ASN A 7 -9.64 -29.20 0.95
C ASN A 7 -10.98 -28.76 1.54
N ILE A 8 -11.68 -29.70 2.20
CA ILE A 8 -13.03 -29.49 2.72
C ILE A 8 -13.12 -28.35 3.73
N THR A 9 -12.09 -28.17 4.57
CA THR A 9 -12.06 -27.08 5.53
C THR A 9 -11.94 -25.72 4.86
N GLY A 10 -11.15 -25.62 3.77
CA GLY A 10 -11.07 -24.43 2.94
C GLY A 10 -12.40 -24.06 2.29
N LEU A 11 -13.14 -25.05 1.76
CA LEU A 11 -14.47 -24.82 1.17
C LEU A 11 -15.49 -24.35 2.21
N ILE A 12 -15.49 -24.95 3.41
CA ILE A 12 -16.37 -24.53 4.50
C ILE A 12 -16.03 -23.10 4.95
N ALA A 13 -14.74 -22.78 5.13
CA ALA A 13 -14.30 -21.44 5.52
C ALA A 13 -14.67 -20.39 4.46
N LEU A 14 -14.43 -20.68 3.18
CA LEU A 14 -14.80 -19.82 2.07
C LEU A 14 -16.31 -19.55 2.06
N SER A 15 -17.13 -20.60 2.15
CA SER A 15 -18.60 -20.49 2.20
C SER A 15 -19.06 -19.63 3.39
N ALA A 16 -18.46 -19.81 4.57
CA ALA A 16 -18.78 -19.03 5.76
C ALA A 16 -18.40 -17.55 5.57
N ALA A 17 -17.21 -17.27 5.00
CA ALA A 17 -16.75 -15.92 4.72
C ALA A 17 -17.69 -15.17 3.76
N PHE A 18 -18.09 -15.81 2.65
CA PHE A 18 -19.04 -15.21 1.70
C PHE A 18 -20.44 -15.03 2.27
N LYS A 19 -20.92 -15.94 3.12
CA LYS A 19 -22.25 -15.83 3.71
C LYS A 19 -22.34 -14.83 4.86
N LYS A 20 -21.29 -14.70 5.66
CA LYS A 20 -21.33 -13.97 6.95
C LYS A 20 -20.31 -12.85 7.07
N GLY A 21 -19.36 -12.71 6.14
CA GLY A 21 -18.22 -11.79 6.24
C GLY A 21 -18.48 -10.36 5.79
N TRP A 22 -19.66 -10.03 5.25
CA TRP A 22 -19.93 -8.74 4.63
C TRP A 22 -19.74 -7.54 5.55
N LYS A 23 -20.24 -7.64 6.78
CA LYS A 23 -20.07 -6.55 7.75
C LYS A 23 -18.59 -6.31 8.08
N TRP A 24 -17.82 -7.37 8.30
CA TRP A 24 -16.38 -7.28 8.55
C TRP A 24 -15.64 -6.64 7.36
N ARG A 25 -15.99 -7.06 6.13
CA ARG A 25 -15.43 -6.49 4.90
C ARG A 25 -15.69 -4.99 4.82
N ASP A 26 -16.92 -4.56 5.06
CA ASP A 26 -17.30 -3.15 4.96
C ASP A 26 -16.60 -2.30 6.04
N ASP A 27 -16.47 -2.84 7.24
CA ASP A 27 -15.70 -2.22 8.32
C ASP A 27 -14.21 -2.09 7.95
N LEU A 28 -13.62 -3.15 7.35
CA LEU A 28 -12.26 -3.14 6.84
C LEU A 28 -12.06 -2.10 5.75
N ILE A 29 -12.94 -2.02 4.77
CA ILE A 29 -12.86 -1.03 3.69
C ILE A 29 -12.86 0.40 4.25
N ARG A 30 -13.74 0.70 5.21
CA ARG A 30 -13.76 2.00 5.87
C ARG A 30 -12.45 2.29 6.60
N TYR A 31 -11.89 1.30 7.27
CA TYR A 31 -10.61 1.41 7.96
C TYR A 31 -9.46 1.68 6.98
N LEU A 32 -9.39 0.93 5.88
CA LEU A 32 -8.38 1.09 4.84
C LEU A 32 -8.48 2.44 4.14
N ASN A 33 -9.67 2.93 3.87
CA ASN A 33 -9.88 4.26 3.29
C ASN A 33 -9.32 5.36 4.20
N LYS A 34 -9.53 5.27 5.52
CA LYS A 34 -8.93 6.20 6.49
C LYS A 34 -7.40 6.18 6.46
N ASN A 35 -6.80 5.00 6.30
CA ASN A 35 -5.35 4.86 6.15
C ASN A 35 -4.87 5.49 4.84
N LEU A 36 -5.57 5.21 3.75
CA LEU A 36 -5.27 5.77 2.42
C LEU A 36 -5.34 7.30 2.43
N GLU A 37 -6.40 7.89 2.97
CA GLU A 37 -6.54 9.34 3.10
C GLU A 37 -5.36 9.98 3.86
N THR A 38 -4.91 9.33 4.94
CA THR A 38 -3.77 9.81 5.73
C THR A 38 -2.50 9.85 4.88
N LEU A 39 -2.24 8.80 4.07
CA LEU A 39 -1.09 8.76 3.16
C LEU A 39 -1.21 9.77 2.02
N LEU A 40 -2.39 9.88 1.40
CA LEU A 40 -2.62 10.85 0.32
C LEU A 40 -2.41 12.29 0.81
N ASN A 41 -2.85 12.61 2.03
CA ASN A 41 -2.62 13.92 2.64
C ASN A 41 -1.14 14.22 2.86
N ALA A 42 -0.35 13.22 3.23
CA ALA A 42 1.10 13.35 3.38
C ALA A 42 1.82 13.58 2.05
N ILE A 43 1.31 13.00 0.95
CA ILE A 43 1.96 13.04 -0.36
C ILE A 43 1.54 14.27 -1.19
N LYS A 44 0.31 14.77 -1.03
CA LYS A 44 -0.29 15.80 -1.90
C LYS A 44 0.50 17.11 -2.03
N ASN A 45 1.32 17.43 -1.04
CA ASN A 45 2.10 18.67 -1.01
C ASN A 45 3.39 18.58 -1.86
N TYR A 46 3.73 17.39 -2.36
CA TYR A 46 4.95 17.14 -3.12
C TYR A 46 4.66 17.08 -4.61
N LYS A 47 4.99 18.16 -5.34
CA LYS A 47 4.74 18.29 -6.80
C LYS A 47 5.40 17.18 -7.64
N ASN A 48 6.45 16.57 -7.11
CA ASN A 48 7.19 15.49 -7.76
C ASN A 48 6.64 14.09 -7.45
N ALA A 49 5.65 13.97 -6.57
CA ALA A 49 5.00 12.71 -6.22
C ALA A 49 3.55 12.73 -6.70
N SER A 50 3.19 11.74 -7.48
CA SER A 50 1.83 11.61 -8.05
C SER A 50 1.23 10.26 -7.64
N PRO A 51 0.40 10.22 -6.58
CA PRO A 51 -0.26 9.00 -6.16
C PRO A 51 -1.40 8.62 -7.13
N LEU A 52 -1.48 7.34 -7.46
CA LEU A 52 -2.62 6.74 -8.16
C LEU A 52 -3.55 6.14 -7.11
N VAL A 53 -4.72 6.75 -6.91
CA VAL A 53 -5.70 6.26 -5.93
C VAL A 53 -6.22 4.89 -6.36
N PRO A 54 -6.03 3.83 -5.55
CA PRO A 54 -6.44 2.49 -5.93
C PRO A 54 -7.97 2.35 -5.88
N GLN A 55 -8.57 1.72 -6.88
CA GLN A 55 -9.99 1.34 -6.89
C GLN A 55 -10.24 0.04 -6.13
N ALA A 56 -9.21 -0.74 -5.90
CA ALA A 56 -9.23 -2.01 -5.16
C ALA A 56 -7.88 -2.23 -4.48
N THR A 57 -7.80 -3.23 -3.62
CA THR A 57 -6.59 -3.58 -2.85
C THR A 57 -6.24 -2.57 -1.75
N TYR A 58 -5.12 -2.79 -1.12
CA TYR A 58 -4.53 -1.94 -0.07
C TYR A 58 -3.11 -1.48 -0.45
N LEU A 59 -2.86 -1.35 -1.74
CA LEU A 59 -1.57 -0.98 -2.31
C LEU A 59 -1.68 0.37 -3.01
N LEU A 60 -0.99 1.38 -2.49
CA LEU A 60 -0.91 2.69 -3.10
C LEU A 60 0.30 2.75 -4.03
N TRP A 61 0.07 3.08 -5.28
CA TRP A 61 1.10 3.31 -6.28
C TRP A 61 1.41 4.79 -6.38
N VAL A 62 2.69 5.17 -6.33
CA VAL A 62 3.11 6.57 -6.40
C VAL A 62 4.21 6.73 -7.44
N SER A 63 3.98 7.58 -8.44
CA SER A 63 4.99 7.96 -9.42
C SER A 63 5.83 9.13 -8.91
N ILE A 64 7.14 9.03 -9.01
CA ILE A 64 8.10 10.06 -8.60
C ILE A 64 8.74 10.68 -9.85
N LYS A 65 8.63 11.98 -10.01
CA LYS A 65 9.25 12.71 -11.14
C LYS A 65 10.69 13.07 -10.78
N ASN A 66 11.64 12.71 -11.66
CA ASN A 66 13.04 13.08 -11.57
C ASN A 66 13.68 12.85 -10.19
N PRO A 67 13.61 11.62 -9.63
CA PRO A 67 14.22 11.35 -8.35
C PRO A 67 15.75 11.50 -8.44
N LYS A 68 16.37 12.16 -7.45
CA LYS A 68 17.83 12.27 -7.36
C LYS A 68 18.49 10.91 -7.05
N HIS A 69 17.77 10.02 -6.41
CA HIS A 69 18.23 8.69 -6.01
C HIS A 69 17.74 7.62 -6.96
N LYS A 70 18.66 6.79 -7.49
CA LYS A 70 18.32 5.70 -8.41
C LYS A 70 17.61 4.53 -7.71
N ASN A 71 17.92 4.28 -6.44
CA ASN A 71 17.31 3.23 -5.63
C ASN A 71 16.35 3.88 -4.62
N LEU A 72 15.07 3.88 -4.98
CA LEU A 72 14.03 4.48 -4.15
C LEU A 72 13.79 3.69 -2.87
N GLN A 73 13.87 2.36 -2.92
CA GLN A 73 13.72 1.52 -1.74
C GLN A 73 14.74 1.89 -0.67
N SER A 74 16.03 1.87 -1.00
CA SER A 74 17.10 2.23 -0.06
C SER A 74 16.99 3.67 0.44
N HIS A 75 16.46 4.58 -0.39
CA HIS A 75 16.23 5.96 0.05
C HIS A 75 15.14 6.00 1.15
N PHE A 76 13.96 5.40 0.93
CA PHE A 76 12.89 5.39 1.92
C PHE A 76 13.23 4.60 3.19
N GLU A 77 14.00 3.51 3.06
CA GLU A 77 14.48 2.71 4.21
C GLU A 77 15.34 3.53 5.18
N LYS A 78 16.13 4.51 4.71
CA LYS A 78 16.89 5.43 5.57
C LYS A 78 15.99 6.26 6.50
N TYR A 79 14.74 6.50 6.08
CA TYR A 79 13.72 7.17 6.88
C TYR A 79 12.84 6.17 7.66
N GLY A 80 13.20 4.87 7.62
CA GLY A 80 12.47 3.81 8.32
C GLY A 80 11.11 3.50 7.72
N VAL A 81 10.98 3.64 6.38
CA VAL A 81 9.77 3.25 5.63
C VAL A 81 10.13 2.16 4.63
N GLY A 82 9.57 0.97 4.83
CA GLY A 82 9.64 -0.12 3.84
C GLY A 82 8.63 0.11 2.73
N ILE A 83 9.12 0.19 1.50
CA ILE A 83 8.32 0.27 0.28
C ILE A 83 8.80 -0.79 -0.72
N ASN A 84 8.01 -1.07 -1.75
CA ASN A 84 8.53 -1.79 -2.91
C ASN A 84 8.94 -0.81 -4.01
N ASP A 85 10.11 -1.04 -4.62
CA ASP A 85 10.53 -0.27 -5.80
C ASP A 85 9.71 -0.71 -7.02
N GLY A 86 9.25 0.26 -7.80
CA GLY A 86 8.50 -0.01 -9.02
C GLY A 86 9.26 -0.78 -10.09
N ILE A 87 10.59 -0.80 -10.01
CA ILE A 87 11.45 -1.58 -10.91
C ILE A 87 11.09 -3.07 -10.86
N GLU A 88 10.75 -3.60 -9.68
CA GLU A 88 10.29 -5.00 -9.51
C GLU A 88 9.03 -5.30 -10.34
N PHE A 89 8.29 -4.27 -10.73
CA PHE A 89 7.04 -4.34 -11.50
C PHE A 89 7.19 -3.73 -12.91
N GLY A 90 8.40 -3.52 -13.39
CA GLY A 90 8.69 -2.96 -14.71
C GLY A 90 8.48 -1.44 -14.83
N LYS A 91 8.32 -0.72 -13.72
CA LYS A 91 8.07 0.74 -13.70
C LYS A 91 9.13 1.48 -12.89
N LYS A 92 10.14 2.03 -13.57
CA LYS A 92 11.13 2.91 -12.94
C LYS A 92 10.48 4.17 -12.36
N ASN A 93 11.10 4.73 -11.33
CA ASN A 93 10.66 5.96 -10.67
C ASN A 93 9.24 5.86 -10.07
N ASN A 94 8.88 4.68 -9.64
CA ASN A 94 7.62 4.44 -8.95
C ASN A 94 7.89 3.69 -7.65
N ILE A 95 7.01 3.88 -6.68
CA ILE A 95 7.01 3.13 -5.43
C ILE A 95 5.62 2.56 -5.15
N ARG A 96 5.58 1.42 -4.47
CA ARG A 96 4.35 0.80 -4.00
C ARG A 96 4.33 0.75 -2.48
N ILE A 97 3.31 1.32 -1.87
CA ILE A 97 3.14 1.41 -0.42
C ILE A 97 1.97 0.54 0.00
N ASN A 98 2.19 -0.39 0.93
CA ASN A 98 1.13 -1.16 1.56
C ASN A 98 0.55 -0.37 2.74
N PHE A 99 -0.77 -0.11 2.74
CA PHE A 99 -1.44 0.61 3.81
C PHE A 99 -2.36 -0.25 4.70
N ALA A 100 -2.31 -1.59 4.54
CA ALA A 100 -3.06 -2.52 5.38
C ALA A 100 -2.34 -2.81 6.71
N THR A 101 -2.21 -1.79 7.53
CA THR A 101 -1.65 -1.89 8.88
C THR A 101 -2.47 -1.06 9.86
N ASN A 102 -2.13 -1.08 11.15
CA ASN A 102 -2.84 -0.26 12.11
C ASN A 102 -2.63 1.24 11.82
N HIS A 103 -3.64 2.05 12.13
CA HIS A 103 -3.65 3.48 11.82
C HIS A 103 -2.52 4.28 12.49
N GLN A 104 -2.02 3.84 13.64
CA GLN A 104 -0.89 4.49 14.31
C GLN A 104 0.40 4.31 13.50
N ASN A 105 0.61 3.13 12.90
CA ASN A 105 1.75 2.89 12.01
C ASN A 105 1.65 3.77 10.77
N ILE A 106 0.46 3.92 10.18
CA ILE A 106 0.25 4.81 9.03
C ILE A 106 0.58 6.25 9.39
N LYS A 107 0.15 6.75 10.54
CA LYS A 107 0.49 8.11 10.99
C LYS A 107 2.01 8.31 11.15
N LYS A 108 2.72 7.30 11.69
CA LYS A 108 4.19 7.36 11.80
C LYS A 108 4.85 7.32 10.42
N ALA A 109 4.39 6.38 9.57
CA ALA A 109 4.90 6.23 8.21
C ALA A 109 4.67 7.49 7.37
N SER A 110 3.51 8.14 7.48
CA SER A 110 3.19 9.36 6.74
C SER A 110 4.22 10.47 6.99
N LYS A 111 4.56 10.72 8.25
CA LYS A 111 5.59 11.73 8.60
C LYS A 111 6.96 11.40 7.99
N ARG A 112 7.37 10.13 8.07
CA ARG A 112 8.63 9.66 7.50
C ARG A 112 8.64 9.70 5.98
N ILE A 113 7.50 9.43 5.33
CA ILE A 113 7.32 9.56 3.88
C ILE A 113 7.48 11.03 3.47
N GLU A 114 6.90 11.98 4.22
CA GLU A 114 7.09 13.40 3.99
C GLU A 114 8.58 13.77 4.03
N GLU A 115 9.29 13.37 5.08
CA GLU A 115 10.73 13.62 5.22
C GLU A 115 11.54 13.01 4.06
N ALA A 116 11.20 11.77 3.66
CA ALA A 116 11.84 11.11 2.54
C ALA A 116 11.57 11.84 1.21
N LEU A 117 10.35 12.32 0.98
CA LEU A 117 9.98 13.05 -0.24
C LEU A 117 10.63 14.43 -0.34
N ILE A 118 10.83 15.14 0.79
CA ILE A 118 11.55 16.43 0.83
C ILE A 118 12.98 16.27 0.35
N ASN A 119 13.61 15.13 0.67
CA ASN A 119 15.03 14.88 0.41
C ASN A 119 15.25 14.02 -0.85
N LEU A 120 14.22 13.79 -1.65
CA LEU A 120 14.26 12.99 -2.86
C LEU A 120 14.58 13.85 -4.09
#